data_ac12691a5e563762c29948c9231b8d94
#
_entry.id   ac12691a5e563762c29948c9231b8d94
#
_cell.length_a   1.000
_cell.length_b   1.000
_cell.length_c   1.000
_cell.angle_alpha   90.00
_cell.angle_beta   90.00
_cell.angle_gamma   90.00
#
_symmetry.space_group_name_H-M   'P 1'
#
loop_
_entity.id
_entity.type
_entity.pdbx_description
1 polymer ?
#
loop_
_entity_poly.entity_id
_entity_poly.type
_entity_poly.pdbx_seq_one_letter_code
_entity_poly.pdbx_strand_id
1 'polypeptide(L)'
;MHTGYAYSVSVSVRCGLLALLERADMHGYQLRTEFEQTVGETWPLNIGQVYTTLSRLERDGLVEVVDRAGEPGRIVYRLTEGGRAELDRWFRTPIVPTDRPRDELAVKIALALHTPGVNVAAVLEAQRAATLANLRELTRRKASAEQAGDDAWLIVHDLMIFRAEAELRWLDHSDARVAARKARGH
;
A
#
# COMPACT_ATOMS: atom_id res chain seq x y z
N MET A 1 6.81 -9.40 15.37
CA MET A 1 6.82 -7.92 15.35
C MET A 1 6.56 -7.43 13.93
N HIS A 2 5.26 -7.27 13.56
CA HIS A 2 4.80 -6.80 12.24
C HIS A 2 4.47 -5.29 12.27
N THR A 3 5.22 -4.48 13.01
CA THR A 3 4.74 -3.17 13.45
C THR A 3 4.90 -2.05 12.39
N GLY A 4 5.90 -2.08 11.52
CA GLY A 4 6.17 -0.96 10.61
C GLY A 4 5.20 -0.88 9.42
N TYR A 5 4.95 -1.98 8.72
CA TYR A 5 4.04 -2.03 7.57
C TYR A 5 2.57 -1.85 7.98
N ALA A 6 2.17 -2.51 9.07
CA ALA A 6 0.82 -2.37 9.62
C ALA A 6 0.54 -0.95 10.13
N TYR A 7 1.54 -0.24 10.67
CA TYR A 7 1.40 1.14 11.12
C TYR A 7 1.23 2.11 9.93
N SER A 8 2.02 1.96 8.87
CA SER A 8 1.90 2.78 7.66
C SER A 8 0.55 2.60 6.96
N VAL A 9 0.08 1.35 6.82
CA VAL A 9 -1.25 1.05 6.26
C VAL A 9 -2.37 1.64 7.12
N SER A 10 -2.26 1.53 8.45
CA SER A 10 -3.25 2.09 9.38
C SER A 10 -3.33 3.61 9.31
N VAL A 11 -2.21 4.30 9.15
CA VAL A 11 -2.18 5.77 8.98
C VAL A 11 -2.80 6.17 7.65
N SER A 12 -2.49 5.49 6.56
CA SER A 12 -3.05 5.78 5.24
C SER A 12 -4.57 5.60 5.19
N VAL A 13 -5.12 4.54 5.81
CA VAL A 13 -6.58 4.33 5.91
C VAL A 13 -7.23 5.45 6.75
N ARG A 14 -6.64 5.78 7.91
CA ARG A 14 -7.13 6.84 8.80
C ARG A 14 -7.24 8.18 8.04
N CYS A 15 -6.18 8.61 7.39
CA CYS A 15 -6.15 9.86 6.65
C CYS A 15 -7.00 9.80 5.37
N GLY A 16 -7.10 8.65 4.73
CA GLY A 16 -7.98 8.44 3.58
C GLY A 16 -9.46 8.64 3.94
N LEU A 17 -9.91 8.12 5.09
CA LEU A 17 -11.29 8.35 5.56
C LEU A 17 -11.54 9.83 5.89
N LEU A 18 -10.56 10.53 6.51
CA LEU A 18 -10.67 11.98 6.74
C LEU A 18 -10.76 12.75 5.41
N ALA A 19 -9.97 12.38 4.40
CA ALA A 19 -9.98 13.03 3.09
C ALA A 19 -11.33 12.86 2.36
N LEU A 20 -11.98 11.72 2.50
CA LEU A 20 -13.31 11.50 1.95
C LEU A 20 -14.36 12.32 2.70
N LEU A 21 -14.27 12.40 4.02
CA LEU A 21 -15.18 13.21 4.85
C LEU A 21 -14.99 14.73 4.66
N GLU A 22 -13.86 15.19 4.13
CA GLU A 22 -13.70 16.58 3.71
C GLU A 22 -14.61 16.94 2.53
N ARG A 23 -14.99 15.96 1.71
CA ARG A 23 -15.85 16.16 0.54
C ARG A 23 -17.33 16.19 0.91
N ALA A 24 -17.77 15.33 1.82
CA ALA A 24 -19.16 15.22 2.29
C ALA A 24 -19.26 14.37 3.55
N ASP A 25 -20.36 14.55 4.30
CA ASP A 25 -20.75 13.65 5.38
C ASP A 25 -21.10 12.28 4.80
N MET A 26 -20.57 11.19 5.39
CA MET A 26 -20.74 9.85 4.87
C MET A 26 -20.91 8.81 5.98
N HIS A 27 -21.64 7.74 5.70
CA HIS A 27 -21.67 6.56 6.56
C HIS A 27 -20.56 5.55 6.18
N GLY A 28 -20.26 4.60 7.08
CA GLY A 28 -19.13 3.68 6.92
C GLY A 28 -19.10 2.90 5.60
N TYR A 29 -20.25 2.46 5.07
CA TYR A 29 -20.30 1.76 3.78
C TYR A 29 -19.97 2.68 2.60
N GLN A 30 -20.45 3.93 2.60
CA GLN A 30 -20.09 4.90 1.58
C GLN A 30 -18.58 5.17 1.61
N LEU A 31 -18.02 5.41 2.80
CA LEU A 31 -16.59 5.63 2.97
C LEU A 31 -15.76 4.46 2.43
N ARG A 32 -16.19 3.22 2.67
CA ARG A 32 -15.54 2.05 2.11
C ARG A 32 -15.56 2.08 0.58
N THR A 33 -16.74 2.27 -0.01
CA THR A 33 -16.93 2.26 -1.47
C THR A 33 -16.14 3.37 -2.14
N GLU A 34 -16.21 4.60 -1.62
CA GLU A 34 -15.46 5.75 -2.15
C GLU A 34 -13.95 5.56 -2.00
N PHE A 35 -13.50 4.96 -0.89
CA PHE A 35 -12.08 4.63 -0.70
C PHE A 35 -11.60 3.64 -1.75
N GLU A 36 -12.32 2.53 -1.93
CA GLU A 36 -11.99 1.49 -2.92
C GLU A 36 -12.03 2.05 -4.35
N GLN A 37 -12.95 2.97 -4.66
CA GLN A 37 -12.99 3.66 -5.95
C GLN A 37 -11.80 4.61 -6.15
N THR A 38 -11.37 5.31 -5.09
CA THR A 38 -10.30 6.32 -5.19
C THR A 38 -8.91 5.70 -5.26
N VAL A 39 -8.63 4.65 -4.46
CA VAL A 39 -7.29 4.01 -4.40
C VAL A 39 -7.24 2.66 -5.12
N GLY A 40 -8.38 2.22 -5.62
CA GLY A 40 -8.59 1.01 -6.40
C GLY A 40 -8.57 -0.29 -5.62
N GLU A 41 -8.82 -1.39 -6.33
CA GLU A 41 -8.83 -2.75 -5.77
C GLU A 41 -7.49 -3.18 -5.16
N THR A 42 -6.43 -2.39 -5.37
CA THR A 42 -5.09 -2.65 -4.82
C THR A 42 -5.07 -2.54 -3.29
N TRP A 43 -6.09 -1.88 -2.71
CA TRP A 43 -6.19 -1.66 -1.27
C TRP A 43 -7.60 -2.00 -0.75
N PRO A 44 -8.00 -3.28 -0.77
CA PRO A 44 -9.33 -3.68 -0.30
C PRO A 44 -9.49 -3.31 1.18
N LEU A 45 -10.56 -2.60 1.49
CA LEU A 45 -10.85 -2.13 2.84
C LEU A 45 -11.95 -2.98 3.47
N ASN A 46 -11.64 -3.69 4.56
CA ASN A 46 -12.65 -4.44 5.30
C ASN A 46 -13.58 -3.49 6.05
N ILE A 47 -14.88 -3.72 5.98
CA ILE A 47 -15.88 -2.86 6.65
C ILE A 47 -15.68 -2.78 8.17
N GLY A 48 -15.25 -3.86 8.82
CA GLY A 48 -14.89 -3.85 10.25
C GLY A 48 -13.70 -2.93 10.54
N GLN A 49 -12.74 -2.84 9.63
CA GLN A 49 -11.62 -1.91 9.75
C GLN A 49 -12.07 -0.45 9.61
N VAL A 50 -13.03 -0.17 8.72
CA VAL A 50 -13.62 1.17 8.59
C VAL A 50 -14.25 1.59 9.92
N TYR A 51 -15.16 0.79 10.49
CA TYR A 51 -15.83 1.14 11.74
C TYR A 51 -14.87 1.25 12.93
N THR A 52 -13.88 0.35 13.00
CA THR A 52 -12.83 0.44 14.03
C THR A 52 -12.03 1.74 13.91
N THR A 53 -11.74 2.16 12.67
CA THR A 53 -11.02 3.42 12.41
C THR A 53 -11.89 4.62 12.73
N LEU A 54 -13.16 4.64 12.31
CA LEU A 54 -14.11 5.71 12.63
C LEU A 54 -14.31 5.89 14.13
N SER A 55 -14.46 4.80 14.88
CA SER A 55 -14.56 4.86 16.36
C SER A 55 -13.31 5.48 17.00
N ARG A 56 -12.13 5.21 16.46
CA ARG A 56 -10.88 5.86 16.93
C ARG A 56 -10.83 7.33 16.55
N LEU A 57 -11.24 7.68 15.33
CA LEU A 57 -11.30 9.07 14.86
C LEU A 57 -12.30 9.90 15.68
N GLU A 58 -13.46 9.33 16.03
CA GLU A 58 -14.48 9.96 16.89
C GLU A 58 -13.92 10.16 18.32
N ARG A 59 -13.32 9.14 18.90
CA ARG A 59 -12.67 9.25 20.22
C ARG A 59 -11.58 10.31 20.25
N ASP A 60 -10.81 10.42 19.16
CA ASP A 60 -9.71 11.39 19.04
C ASP A 60 -10.21 12.79 18.64
N GLY A 61 -11.54 12.99 18.49
CA GLY A 61 -12.18 14.27 18.17
C GLY A 61 -11.96 14.76 16.72
N LEU A 62 -11.56 13.86 15.81
CA LEU A 62 -11.27 14.21 14.42
C LEU A 62 -12.49 14.07 13.49
N VAL A 63 -13.48 13.30 13.91
CA VAL A 63 -14.81 13.20 13.31
C VAL A 63 -15.88 13.26 14.38
N GLU A 64 -17.08 13.66 14.00
CA GLU A 64 -18.27 13.65 14.85
C GLU A 64 -19.40 12.87 14.17
N VAL A 65 -20.29 12.34 14.98
CA VAL A 65 -21.52 11.71 14.50
C VAL A 65 -22.59 12.78 14.36
N VAL A 66 -23.11 12.95 13.14
CA VAL A 66 -24.16 13.93 12.84
C VAL A 66 -25.54 13.33 12.75
N ASP A 67 -25.64 12.04 12.45
CA ASP A 67 -26.92 11.33 12.45
C ASP A 67 -26.75 9.89 12.95
N ARG A 68 -27.59 9.53 13.93
CA ARG A 68 -27.75 8.17 14.45
C ARG A 68 -29.16 7.61 14.15
N ALA A 69 -29.91 8.29 13.27
CA ALA A 69 -31.31 7.98 13.06
C ALA A 69 -31.52 6.65 12.30
N GLY A 70 -32.07 5.72 12.97
CA GLY A 70 -33.05 4.75 12.51
C GLY A 70 -32.61 3.36 12.15
N GLU A 71 -31.47 3.08 11.56
CA GLU A 71 -31.08 1.70 11.18
C GLU A 71 -29.67 1.37 11.66
N PRO A 72 -29.44 0.14 12.17
CA PRO A 72 -28.08 -0.32 12.48
C PRO A 72 -27.20 -0.26 11.22
N GLY A 73 -26.11 0.55 11.27
CA GLY A 73 -25.18 0.71 10.16
C GLY A 73 -25.27 2.02 9.37
N ARG A 74 -26.22 2.90 9.68
CA ARG A 74 -26.39 4.23 9.05
C ARG A 74 -25.92 5.41 9.90
N ILE A 75 -24.90 5.20 10.74
CA ILE A 75 -24.27 6.32 11.45
C ILE A 75 -23.52 7.16 10.42
N VAL A 76 -23.89 8.44 10.32
CA VAL A 76 -23.25 9.42 9.43
C VAL A 76 -22.20 10.19 10.22
N TYR A 77 -21.00 10.27 9.64
CA TYR A 77 -19.85 10.96 10.21
C TYR A 77 -19.55 12.23 9.44
N ARG A 78 -19.08 13.24 10.16
CA ARG A 78 -18.60 14.52 9.65
C ARG A 78 -17.19 14.78 10.11
N LEU A 79 -16.40 15.43 9.25
CA LEU A 79 -15.07 15.89 9.61
C LEU A 79 -15.16 17.10 10.54
N THR A 80 -14.38 17.07 11.62
CA THR A 80 -14.25 18.22 12.52
C THR A 80 -13.15 19.18 12.05
N GLU A 81 -13.05 20.35 12.68
CA GLU A 81 -11.93 21.26 12.46
C GLU A 81 -10.58 20.62 12.85
N GLY A 82 -10.54 19.84 13.95
CA GLY A 82 -9.39 19.04 14.33
C GLY A 82 -9.01 18.00 13.28
N GLY A 83 -10.02 17.37 12.65
CA GLY A 83 -9.83 16.44 11.55
C GLY A 83 -9.22 17.10 10.30
N ARG A 84 -9.66 18.31 9.95
CA ARG A 84 -9.06 19.11 8.85
C ARG A 84 -7.61 19.46 9.13
N ALA A 85 -7.30 19.91 10.33
CA ALA A 85 -5.92 20.23 10.71
C ALA A 85 -5.01 19.00 10.65
N GLU A 86 -5.49 17.82 11.07
CA GLU A 86 -4.76 16.55 10.96
C GLU A 86 -4.52 16.15 9.50
N LEU A 87 -5.55 16.29 8.65
CA LEU A 87 -5.47 15.99 7.22
C LEU A 87 -4.48 16.91 6.50
N ASP A 88 -4.54 18.20 6.75
CA ASP A 88 -3.59 19.20 6.24
C ASP A 88 -2.15 18.87 6.64
N ARG A 89 -1.93 18.51 7.88
CA ARG A 89 -0.61 18.11 8.37
C ARG A 89 -0.11 16.86 7.65
N TRP A 90 -0.97 15.87 7.44
CA TRP A 90 -0.61 14.64 6.76
C TRP A 90 -0.18 14.89 5.31
N PHE A 91 -0.93 15.69 4.56
CA PHE A 91 -0.56 16.03 3.17
C PHE A 91 0.75 16.82 3.07
N ARG A 92 1.10 17.61 4.07
CA ARG A 92 2.35 18.38 4.10
C ARG A 92 3.56 17.59 4.62
N THR A 93 3.30 16.47 5.28
CA THR A 93 4.38 15.68 5.88
C THR A 93 4.91 14.64 4.90
N PRO A 94 6.18 14.70 4.49
CA PRO A 94 6.76 13.68 3.62
C PRO A 94 6.74 12.30 4.28
N ILE A 95 6.44 11.26 3.49
CA ILE A 95 6.56 9.89 3.94
C ILE A 95 8.02 9.45 3.81
N VAL A 96 8.73 9.45 4.93
CA VAL A 96 10.11 8.97 4.99
C VAL A 96 10.09 7.53 5.53
N PRO A 97 10.69 6.57 4.84
CA PRO A 97 10.86 5.22 5.38
C PRO A 97 11.69 5.29 6.67
N THR A 98 11.06 5.01 7.82
CA THR A 98 11.69 5.12 9.15
C THR A 98 12.47 3.88 9.55
N ASP A 99 12.23 2.75 8.88
CA ASP A 99 12.85 1.47 9.21
C ASP A 99 13.55 0.85 8.00
N ARG A 100 14.59 0.07 8.27
CA ARG A 100 15.20 -0.80 7.27
C ARG A 100 14.09 -1.75 6.79
N PRO A 101 13.72 -1.71 5.51
CA PRO A 101 12.69 -2.61 5.02
C PRO A 101 13.15 -4.04 5.29
N ARG A 102 12.36 -4.78 6.05
CA ARG A 102 12.48 -6.23 6.11
C ARG A 102 11.91 -6.77 4.81
N ASP A 103 12.67 -6.60 3.76
CA ASP A 103 12.32 -7.12 2.46
C ASP A 103 12.53 -8.64 2.50
N GLU A 104 11.43 -9.38 2.46
CA GLU A 104 11.45 -10.84 2.53
C GLU A 104 12.29 -11.45 1.41
N LEU A 105 12.25 -10.85 0.22
CA LEU A 105 13.01 -11.29 -0.93
C LEU A 105 14.52 -11.13 -0.68
N ALA A 106 14.94 -9.97 -0.15
CA ALA A 106 16.34 -9.73 0.19
C ALA A 106 16.83 -10.70 1.25
N VAL A 107 16.03 -10.97 2.29
CA VAL A 107 16.34 -11.96 3.33
C VAL A 107 16.42 -13.37 2.73
N LYS A 108 15.48 -13.75 1.87
CA LYS A 108 15.45 -15.05 1.19
C LYS A 108 16.72 -15.28 0.37
N ILE A 109 17.14 -14.31 -0.43
CA ILE A 109 18.35 -14.43 -1.24
C ILE A 109 19.60 -14.46 -0.37
N ALA A 110 19.69 -13.62 0.67
CA ALA A 110 20.80 -13.65 1.60
C ALA A 110 20.94 -15.00 2.30
N LEU A 111 19.86 -15.61 2.74
CA LEU A 111 19.87 -16.95 3.32
C LEU A 111 20.23 -18.03 2.29
N ALA A 112 19.71 -17.93 1.07
CA ALA A 112 20.03 -18.88 0.00
C ALA A 112 21.54 -18.95 -0.30
N LEU A 113 22.26 -17.81 -0.18
CA LEU A 113 23.72 -17.74 -0.37
C LEU A 113 24.50 -18.55 0.68
N HIS A 114 23.91 -18.81 1.84
CA HIS A 114 24.56 -19.50 2.96
C HIS A 114 23.96 -20.88 3.26
N THR A 115 22.93 -21.29 2.51
CA THR A 115 22.26 -22.58 2.73
C THR A 115 22.86 -23.65 1.78
N PRO A 116 23.49 -24.69 2.30
CA PRO A 116 24.03 -25.78 1.47
C PRO A 116 22.96 -26.42 0.60
N GLY A 117 23.25 -26.71 -0.65
CA GLY A 117 22.33 -27.36 -1.59
C GLY A 117 21.33 -26.45 -2.28
N VAL A 118 21.20 -25.18 -1.87
CA VAL A 118 20.31 -24.22 -2.54
C VAL A 118 20.94 -23.66 -3.81
N ASN A 119 20.25 -23.81 -4.92
CA ASN A 119 20.63 -23.15 -6.18
C ASN A 119 20.14 -21.70 -6.21
N VAL A 120 21.01 -20.77 -5.81
CA VAL A 120 20.70 -19.34 -5.75
C VAL A 120 20.29 -18.78 -7.11
N ALA A 121 20.90 -19.22 -8.21
CA ALA A 121 20.53 -18.76 -9.55
C ALA A 121 19.09 -19.16 -9.91
N ALA A 122 18.67 -20.37 -9.53
CA ALA A 122 17.29 -20.80 -9.73
C ALA A 122 16.30 -19.98 -8.87
N VAL A 123 16.69 -19.58 -7.66
CA VAL A 123 15.87 -18.69 -6.81
C VAL A 123 15.70 -17.32 -7.45
N LEU A 124 16.78 -16.73 -7.97
CA LEU A 124 16.76 -15.43 -8.66
C LEU A 124 15.91 -15.49 -9.92
N GLU A 125 16.07 -16.55 -10.72
CA GLU A 125 15.31 -16.72 -11.97
C GLU A 125 13.81 -16.90 -11.73
N ALA A 126 13.43 -17.70 -10.73
CA ALA A 126 12.04 -17.88 -10.35
C ALA A 126 11.40 -16.54 -9.91
N GLN A 127 12.13 -15.72 -9.13
CA GLN A 127 11.65 -14.40 -8.75
C GLN A 127 11.55 -13.46 -9.95
N ARG A 128 12.54 -13.46 -10.84
CA ARG A 128 12.53 -12.68 -12.08
C ARG A 128 11.28 -12.96 -12.92
N ALA A 129 10.98 -14.25 -13.12
CA ALA A 129 9.81 -14.67 -13.87
C ALA A 129 8.51 -14.18 -13.24
N ALA A 130 8.40 -14.26 -11.91
CA ALA A 130 7.23 -13.76 -11.16
C ALA A 130 7.09 -12.24 -11.26
N THR A 131 8.19 -11.49 -11.12
CA THR A 131 8.18 -10.02 -11.20
C THR A 131 7.86 -9.54 -12.61
N LEU A 132 8.36 -10.22 -13.66
CA LEU A 132 7.98 -9.92 -15.05
C LEU A 132 6.50 -10.20 -15.33
N ALA A 133 5.95 -11.27 -14.79
CA ALA A 133 4.52 -11.55 -14.91
C ALA A 133 3.67 -10.47 -14.24
N ASN A 134 4.07 -10.05 -13.03
CA ASN A 134 3.42 -8.94 -12.31
C ASN A 134 3.52 -7.63 -13.09
N LEU A 135 4.68 -7.29 -13.63
CA LEU A 135 4.89 -6.06 -14.43
C LEU A 135 3.98 -6.01 -15.65
N ARG A 136 3.82 -7.13 -16.37
CA ARG A 136 2.88 -7.23 -17.50
C ARG A 136 1.43 -6.97 -17.08
N GLU A 137 1.03 -7.52 -15.95
CA GLU A 137 -0.31 -7.32 -15.40
C GLU A 137 -0.55 -5.86 -15.01
N LEU A 138 0.42 -5.24 -14.32
CA LEU A 138 0.36 -3.83 -13.93
C LEU A 138 0.27 -2.91 -15.16
N THR A 139 1.06 -3.17 -16.19
CA THR A 139 1.04 -2.40 -17.46
C THR A 139 -0.31 -2.51 -18.15
N ARG A 140 -0.93 -3.70 -18.13
CA ARG A 140 -2.27 -3.90 -18.72
C ARG A 140 -3.32 -3.12 -17.95
N ARG A 141 -3.29 -3.16 -16.60
CA ARG A 141 -4.21 -2.40 -15.74
C ARG A 141 -4.03 -0.90 -15.91
N LYS A 142 -2.80 -0.43 -16.03
CA LYS A 142 -2.52 0.98 -16.33
C LYS A 142 -3.19 1.43 -17.62
N ALA A 143 -3.09 0.66 -18.70
CA ALA A 143 -3.73 0.99 -19.98
C ALA A 143 -5.27 1.10 -19.84
N SER A 144 -5.89 0.28 -19.00
CA SER A 144 -7.33 0.40 -18.69
C SER A 144 -7.67 1.66 -17.91
N ALA A 145 -6.82 2.06 -16.96
CA ALA A 145 -6.98 3.29 -16.18
C ALA A 145 -6.82 4.54 -17.07
N GLU A 146 -5.87 4.52 -18.01
CA GLU A 146 -5.69 5.58 -19.01
C GLU A 146 -6.95 5.80 -19.84
N GLN A 147 -7.60 4.71 -20.29
CA GLN A 147 -8.85 4.79 -21.06
C GLN A 147 -10.01 5.33 -20.22
N ALA A 148 -10.01 5.06 -18.91
CA ALA A 148 -11.02 5.55 -17.97
C ALA A 148 -10.79 7.02 -17.55
N GLY A 149 -9.61 7.60 -17.82
CA GLY A 149 -9.24 8.94 -17.38
C GLY A 149 -9.06 9.06 -15.86
N ASP A 150 -8.64 7.98 -15.20
CA ASP A 150 -8.48 7.94 -13.73
C ASP A 150 -7.03 8.22 -13.34
N ASP A 151 -6.73 9.52 -13.14
CA ASP A 151 -5.39 9.99 -12.79
C ASP A 151 -4.90 9.44 -11.44
N ALA A 152 -5.80 9.23 -10.47
CA ALA A 152 -5.41 8.69 -9.17
C ALA A 152 -4.92 7.25 -9.31
N TRP A 153 -5.60 6.45 -10.08
CA TRP A 153 -5.22 5.10 -10.43
C TRP A 153 -3.92 5.03 -11.22
N LEU A 154 -3.72 5.93 -12.16
CA LEU A 154 -2.48 6.02 -12.95
C LEU A 154 -1.26 6.24 -12.05
N ILE A 155 -1.34 7.18 -11.09
CA ILE A 155 -0.26 7.45 -10.12
C ILE A 155 0.07 6.20 -9.28
N VAL A 156 -0.94 5.47 -8.82
CA VAL A 156 -0.74 4.23 -8.03
C VAL A 156 -0.08 3.15 -8.88
N HIS A 157 -0.54 2.94 -10.13
CA HIS A 157 0.04 1.94 -11.03
C HIS A 157 1.47 2.28 -11.42
N ASP A 158 1.77 3.55 -11.69
CA ASP A 158 3.12 4.00 -12.00
C ASP A 158 4.10 3.67 -10.86
N LEU A 159 3.71 3.93 -9.61
CA LEU A 159 4.53 3.55 -8.46
C LEU A 159 4.78 2.04 -8.40
N MET A 160 3.76 1.22 -8.67
CA MET A 160 3.89 -0.24 -8.66
C MET A 160 4.79 -0.74 -9.79
N ILE A 161 4.66 -0.16 -10.99
CA ILE A 161 5.51 -0.46 -12.16
C ILE A 161 6.97 -0.10 -11.84
N PHE A 162 7.25 1.11 -11.37
CA PHE A 162 8.62 1.53 -11.03
C PHE A 162 9.25 0.66 -9.94
N ARG A 163 8.46 0.18 -8.97
CA ARG A 163 8.93 -0.78 -7.96
C ARG A 163 9.31 -2.12 -8.60
N ALA A 164 8.46 -2.67 -9.46
CA ALA A 164 8.74 -3.93 -10.17
C ALA A 164 9.98 -3.82 -11.07
N GLU A 165 10.15 -2.71 -11.78
CA GLU A 165 11.34 -2.44 -12.58
C GLU A 165 12.61 -2.30 -11.72
N ALA A 166 12.51 -1.63 -10.57
CA ALA A 166 13.62 -1.53 -9.63
C ALA A 166 14.01 -2.90 -9.07
N GLU A 167 13.03 -3.76 -8.77
CA GLU A 167 13.27 -5.14 -8.33
C GLU A 167 13.97 -5.95 -9.41
N LEU A 168 13.55 -5.86 -10.67
CA LEU A 168 14.23 -6.53 -11.79
C LEU A 168 15.70 -6.10 -11.90
N ARG A 169 15.97 -4.80 -11.84
CA ARG A 169 17.34 -4.28 -11.88
C ARG A 169 18.17 -4.78 -10.70
N TRP A 170 17.58 -4.87 -9.52
CA TRP A 170 18.25 -5.41 -8.35
C TRP A 170 18.52 -6.91 -8.46
N LEU A 171 17.62 -7.69 -9.06
CA LEU A 171 17.81 -9.10 -9.34
C LEU A 171 18.95 -9.33 -10.33
N ASP A 172 19.03 -8.51 -11.40
CA ASP A 172 20.14 -8.57 -12.38
C ASP A 172 21.49 -8.28 -11.71
N HIS A 173 21.52 -7.26 -10.86
CA HIS A 173 22.72 -6.93 -10.11
C HIS A 173 23.13 -8.04 -9.13
N SER A 174 22.14 -8.66 -8.48
CA SER A 174 22.37 -9.77 -7.54
C SER A 174 22.90 -11.02 -8.26
N ASP A 175 22.36 -11.33 -9.43
CA ASP A 175 22.82 -12.45 -10.26
C ASP A 175 24.27 -12.26 -10.71
N ALA A 176 24.62 -11.07 -11.19
CA ALA A 176 26.00 -10.74 -11.55
C ALA A 176 26.97 -10.91 -10.37
N ARG A 177 26.56 -10.53 -9.14
CA ARG A 177 27.37 -10.75 -7.92
C ARG A 177 27.55 -12.21 -7.58
N VAL A 178 26.49 -13.02 -7.72
CA VAL A 178 26.53 -14.47 -7.48
C VAL A 178 27.47 -15.14 -8.49
N ALA A 179 27.38 -14.76 -9.78
CA ALA A 179 28.25 -15.26 -10.83
C ALA A 179 29.72 -14.89 -10.57
N ALA A 180 30.00 -13.64 -10.22
CA ALA A 180 31.35 -13.18 -9.90
C ALA A 180 31.96 -13.89 -8.65
N ARG A 181 31.12 -14.24 -7.67
CA ARG A 181 31.56 -15.03 -6.49
C ARG A 181 31.94 -16.44 -6.89
N LYS A 182 31.15 -17.12 -7.73
CA LYS A 182 31.47 -18.46 -8.25
C LYS A 182 32.79 -18.49 -9.06
N ALA A 183 32.99 -17.45 -9.87
CA ALA A 183 34.21 -17.32 -10.68
C ALA A 183 35.50 -17.13 -9.83
N ARG A 184 35.36 -16.60 -8.60
CA ARG A 184 36.48 -16.40 -7.66
C ARG A 184 36.78 -17.63 -6.77
N GLY A 185 36.07 -18.75 -6.94
CA GLY A 185 36.37 -20.02 -6.27
C GLY A 185 35.92 -20.08 -4.80
N HIS A 186 34.91 -19.39 -4.44
CA HIS A 186 34.32 -19.41 -3.09
C HIS A 186 32.87 -19.88 -3.15
#